data_c664a951e4c10d32aa62945676683d5e
#
_entry.id   c664a951e4c10d32aa62945676683d5e
#
_cell.length_a   1.000
_cell.length_b   1.000
_cell.length_c   1.000
_cell.angle_alpha   90.00
_cell.angle_beta   90.00
_cell.angle_gamma   90.00
#
_symmetry.space_group_name_H-M   'P 1'
#
loop_
_entity.id
_entity.type
_entity.pdbx_description
1 polymer ?
#
loop_
_entity_poly.entity_id
_entity_poly.type
_entity_poly.pdbx_seq_one_letter_code
_entity_poly.pdbx_strand_id
1 'polypeptide(L)'
;MSRARPSPEALKILAETTVIDVNRSPENLPNLRVQTKAFIKPAVERAKDKTGVSIQTVKISGVECLEVLPKRPSKDWTLLYFFGGGFVQGSAFEDLTIAAPLCALTGAKIILPKYRLAPEDPWPAAVEDGFAVYKALANEPFGIVGESAGGNLALSSMLRAKQEEVSLPFASVLLSPWCDLTNSSDSQKFNNGRDPTLTTKASMDAASHYIGKNDPSNVMISPINGSFSDRFPPCMITTGTRDLLLSQSVRLATVLRDSGVNVDLQVWEGLWHVFEWDDRLPEAERSIKNIAAFLINFALT
;
A
#
# COMPACT_ATOMS: atom_id res chain seq x y z
N MET A 1 -24.60 8.73 -12.82
CA MET A 1 -24.07 9.45 -11.65
C MET A 1 -22.84 10.24 -12.07
N SER A 2 -22.73 11.50 -11.64
CA SER A 2 -21.56 12.34 -11.94
C SER A 2 -20.30 11.72 -11.33
N ARG A 3 -19.29 11.43 -12.16
CA ARG A 3 -17.98 10.89 -11.68
C ARG A 3 -17.15 11.91 -10.89
N ALA A 4 -17.66 13.12 -10.70
CA ALA A 4 -16.95 14.26 -10.13
C ALA A 4 -17.33 14.57 -8.67
N ARG A 5 -18.07 13.71 -8.00
CA ARG A 5 -18.48 13.90 -6.59
C ARG A 5 -18.42 12.59 -5.83
N PRO A 6 -18.15 12.64 -4.52
CA PRO A 6 -18.21 11.45 -3.66
C PRO A 6 -19.60 10.80 -3.68
N SER A 7 -19.66 9.48 -3.56
CA SER A 7 -20.93 8.74 -3.46
C SER A 7 -21.67 9.08 -2.18
N PRO A 8 -22.98 8.80 -2.11
CA PRO A 8 -23.74 8.90 -0.86
C PRO A 8 -23.14 8.07 0.27
N GLU A 9 -22.57 6.90 -0.05
CA GLU A 9 -21.88 6.00 0.87
C GLU A 9 -20.64 6.67 1.47
N ALA A 10 -19.80 7.29 0.63
CA ALA A 10 -18.63 8.04 1.09
C ALA A 10 -19.01 9.22 1.97
N LEU A 11 -20.04 9.99 1.57
CA LEU A 11 -20.55 11.11 2.37
C LEU A 11 -21.11 10.66 3.72
N LYS A 12 -21.79 9.52 3.75
CA LYS A 12 -22.29 8.92 5.00
C LYS A 12 -21.14 8.54 5.94
N ILE A 13 -20.14 7.85 5.44
CA ILE A 13 -18.95 7.47 6.24
C ILE A 13 -18.28 8.72 6.82
N LEU A 14 -18.07 9.76 5.99
CA LEU A 14 -17.46 11.02 6.45
C LEU A 14 -18.30 11.72 7.53
N ALA A 15 -19.63 11.64 7.47
CA ALA A 15 -20.51 12.24 8.45
C ALA A 15 -20.56 11.45 9.78
N GLU A 16 -20.36 10.13 9.72
CA GLU A 16 -20.44 9.24 10.89
C GLU A 16 -19.09 8.99 11.57
N THR A 17 -17.96 9.30 10.87
CA THR A 17 -16.63 9.05 11.40
C THR A 17 -16.10 10.27 12.17
N THR A 18 -15.78 10.06 13.43
CA THR A 18 -15.03 11.04 14.23
C THR A 18 -13.55 10.75 14.11
N VAL A 19 -12.78 11.75 13.68
CA VAL A 19 -11.32 11.66 13.63
C VAL A 19 -10.78 11.68 15.06
N ILE A 20 -10.10 10.62 15.46
CA ILE A 20 -9.46 10.51 16.77
C ILE A 20 -7.97 10.19 16.63
N ASP A 21 -7.17 10.81 17.49
CA ASP A 21 -5.77 10.42 17.62
C ASP A 21 -5.66 9.11 18.37
N VAL A 22 -5.30 8.05 17.64
CA VAL A 22 -5.08 6.73 18.22
C VAL A 22 -3.74 6.71 18.91
N ASN A 23 -3.73 6.28 20.18
CA ASN A 23 -2.49 6.10 20.93
C ASN A 23 -1.62 4.99 20.32
N ARG A 24 -0.49 5.38 19.74
CA ARG A 24 0.52 4.47 19.15
C ARG A 24 1.77 4.34 20.02
N SER A 25 1.63 4.47 21.34
CA SER A 25 2.76 4.14 22.23
C SER A 25 3.18 2.67 22.09
N PRO A 26 4.46 2.33 22.31
CA PRO A 26 4.94 0.95 22.20
C PRO A 26 4.11 -0.04 23.02
N GLU A 27 3.65 0.38 24.21
CA GLU A 27 2.86 -0.46 25.13
C GLU A 27 1.45 -0.74 24.58
N ASN A 28 0.89 0.21 23.79
CA ASN A 28 -0.48 0.08 23.27
C ASN A 28 -0.55 -0.55 21.87
N LEU A 29 0.55 -0.53 21.12
CA LEU A 29 0.56 -1.07 19.74
C LEU A 29 0.10 -2.54 19.64
N PRO A 30 0.50 -3.46 20.54
CA PRO A 30 0.01 -4.85 20.51
C PRO A 30 -1.53 -4.94 20.63
N ASN A 31 -2.14 -4.14 21.51
CA ASN A 31 -3.57 -4.09 21.69
C ASN A 31 -4.26 -3.47 20.46
N LEU A 32 -3.69 -2.39 19.90
CA LEU A 32 -4.20 -1.75 18.70
C LEU A 32 -4.21 -2.70 17.50
N ARG A 33 -3.16 -3.48 17.29
CA ARG A 33 -3.09 -4.52 16.24
C ARG A 33 -4.21 -5.55 16.38
N VAL A 34 -4.49 -5.99 17.60
CA VAL A 34 -5.59 -6.93 17.88
C VAL A 34 -6.94 -6.29 17.57
N GLN A 35 -7.16 -5.06 18.01
CA GLN A 35 -8.43 -4.33 17.79
C GLN A 35 -8.67 -4.06 16.28
N THR A 36 -7.65 -3.60 15.55
CA THR A 36 -7.75 -3.34 14.11
C THR A 36 -8.09 -4.61 13.34
N LYS A 37 -7.39 -5.72 13.65
CA LYS A 37 -7.67 -7.02 13.05
C LYS A 37 -9.10 -7.50 13.33
N ALA A 38 -9.59 -7.33 14.55
CA ALA A 38 -10.97 -7.69 14.92
C ALA A 38 -12.00 -6.81 14.19
N PHE A 39 -11.72 -5.50 14.07
CA PHE A 39 -12.57 -4.55 13.37
C PHE A 39 -12.73 -4.86 11.89
N ILE A 40 -11.64 -5.18 11.20
CA ILE A 40 -11.66 -5.42 9.75
C ILE A 40 -12.12 -6.85 9.37
N LYS A 41 -12.04 -7.79 10.29
CA LYS A 41 -12.36 -9.20 10.03
C LYS A 41 -13.68 -9.41 9.27
N PRO A 42 -14.80 -8.76 9.59
CA PRO A 42 -16.05 -8.93 8.82
C PRO A 42 -15.91 -8.52 7.35
N ALA A 43 -15.17 -7.47 7.04
CA ALA A 43 -14.93 -7.04 5.65
C ALA A 43 -14.04 -8.04 4.90
N VAL A 44 -13.02 -8.58 5.56
CA VAL A 44 -12.16 -9.64 5.01
C VAL A 44 -12.98 -10.89 4.67
N GLU A 45 -13.87 -11.34 5.56
CA GLU A 45 -14.71 -12.51 5.28
C GLU A 45 -15.67 -12.23 4.11
N ARG A 46 -16.31 -11.05 4.04
CA ARG A 46 -17.11 -10.66 2.85
C ARG A 46 -16.30 -10.68 1.55
N ALA A 47 -15.07 -10.15 1.58
CA ALA A 47 -14.19 -10.14 0.41
C ALA A 47 -13.84 -11.57 -0.06
N LYS A 48 -13.53 -12.46 0.89
CA LYS A 48 -13.26 -13.88 0.61
C LYS A 48 -14.49 -14.58 0.01
N ASP A 49 -15.66 -14.42 0.63
CA ASP A 49 -16.91 -15.03 0.17
C ASP A 49 -17.30 -14.54 -1.25
N LYS A 50 -17.18 -13.22 -1.49
CA LYS A 50 -17.50 -12.60 -2.79
C LYS A 50 -16.56 -13.09 -3.91
N THR A 51 -15.30 -13.32 -3.61
CA THR A 51 -14.26 -13.63 -4.60
C THR A 51 -14.01 -15.13 -4.76
N GLY A 52 -14.23 -15.90 -3.72
CA GLY A 52 -13.98 -17.35 -3.69
C GLY A 52 -12.49 -17.71 -3.80
N VAL A 53 -11.60 -16.79 -3.42
CA VAL A 53 -10.15 -17.03 -3.38
C VAL A 53 -9.81 -18.03 -2.28
N SER A 54 -8.75 -18.81 -2.46
CA SER A 54 -8.15 -19.62 -1.40
C SER A 54 -6.92 -18.92 -0.84
N ILE A 55 -6.68 -19.09 0.47
CA ILE A 55 -5.60 -18.43 1.18
C ILE A 55 -4.84 -19.49 1.96
N GLN A 56 -3.52 -19.46 1.81
CA GLN A 56 -2.63 -20.34 2.57
C GLN A 56 -1.40 -19.56 3.07
N THR A 57 -0.76 -20.10 4.09
CA THR A 57 0.52 -19.56 4.57
C THR A 57 1.65 -20.32 3.91
N VAL A 58 2.59 -19.57 3.35
CA VAL A 58 3.81 -20.11 2.74
C VAL A 58 5.03 -19.41 3.35
N LYS A 59 6.21 -20.00 3.19
CA LYS A 59 7.47 -19.38 3.62
C LYS A 59 8.37 -19.15 2.41
N ILE A 60 8.75 -17.88 2.16
CA ILE A 60 9.60 -17.48 1.03
C ILE A 60 10.83 -16.77 1.59
N SER A 61 12.02 -17.26 1.27
CA SER A 61 13.31 -16.70 1.77
C SER A 61 13.34 -16.46 3.28
N GLY A 62 12.70 -17.36 4.06
CA GLY A 62 12.66 -17.22 5.52
C GLY A 62 11.49 -16.38 6.05
N VAL A 63 10.81 -15.60 5.22
CA VAL A 63 9.67 -14.76 5.58
C VAL A 63 8.36 -15.52 5.41
N GLU A 64 7.50 -15.47 6.43
CA GLU A 64 6.14 -15.99 6.32
C GLU A 64 5.29 -15.06 5.45
N CYS A 65 4.54 -15.63 4.51
CA CYS A 65 3.68 -14.87 3.59
C CYS A 65 2.28 -15.47 3.59
N LEU A 66 1.26 -14.64 3.34
CA LEU A 66 -0.01 -15.14 2.83
C LEU A 66 0.10 -15.28 1.31
N GLU A 67 -0.32 -16.43 0.80
CA GLU A 67 -0.51 -16.68 -0.61
C GLU A 67 -2.01 -16.71 -0.89
N VAL A 68 -2.47 -15.79 -1.76
CA VAL A 68 -3.86 -15.70 -2.20
C VAL A 68 -3.95 -16.24 -3.62
N LEU A 69 -4.77 -17.26 -3.80
CA LEU A 69 -4.92 -17.95 -5.07
C LEU A 69 -6.33 -17.70 -5.62
N PRO A 70 -6.46 -17.33 -6.91
CA PRO A 70 -7.75 -17.15 -7.53
C PRO A 70 -8.47 -18.50 -7.72
N LYS A 71 -9.80 -18.49 -7.70
CA LYS A 71 -10.61 -19.69 -7.95
C LYS A 71 -10.31 -20.34 -9.31
N ARG A 72 -9.90 -19.53 -10.29
CA ARG A 72 -9.48 -19.96 -11.62
C ARG A 72 -8.19 -19.25 -11.98
N PRO A 73 -7.03 -19.84 -11.72
CA PRO A 73 -5.76 -19.28 -12.17
C PRO A 73 -5.76 -19.12 -13.69
N SER A 74 -5.39 -17.94 -14.17
CA SER A 74 -5.38 -17.63 -15.60
C SER A 74 -4.11 -16.91 -16.05
N LYS A 75 -3.16 -16.73 -15.14
CA LYS A 75 -1.94 -15.95 -15.38
C LYS A 75 -0.71 -16.66 -14.86
N ASP A 76 0.36 -16.52 -15.62
CA ASP A 76 1.68 -17.09 -15.30
C ASP A 76 2.58 -16.07 -14.56
N TRP A 77 1.99 -14.98 -14.04
CA TRP A 77 2.68 -13.96 -13.27
C TRP A 77 2.09 -13.81 -11.86
N THR A 78 2.86 -13.23 -10.98
CA THR A 78 2.54 -13.08 -9.55
C THR A 78 2.45 -11.61 -9.20
N LEU A 79 1.62 -11.25 -8.22
CA LEU A 79 1.68 -9.94 -7.56
C LEU A 79 2.38 -10.08 -6.21
N LEU A 80 3.39 -9.24 -5.98
CA LEU A 80 3.94 -8.98 -4.66
C LEU A 80 3.17 -7.82 -4.04
N TYR A 81 2.52 -8.05 -2.90
CA TYR A 81 1.69 -7.04 -2.26
C TYR A 81 2.22 -6.72 -0.86
N PHE A 82 2.53 -5.46 -0.59
CA PHE A 82 2.93 -4.97 0.72
C PHE A 82 1.79 -4.20 1.38
N PHE A 83 1.35 -4.69 2.55
CA PHE A 83 0.32 -4.06 3.36
C PHE A 83 0.82 -2.76 4.01
N GLY A 84 -0.08 -1.91 4.48
CA GLY A 84 0.24 -0.68 5.18
C GLY A 84 0.19 -0.78 6.70
N GLY A 85 -0.03 0.38 7.33
CA GLY A 85 -0.10 0.49 8.78
C GLY A 85 1.11 1.18 9.42
N GLY A 86 1.80 2.04 8.67
CA GLY A 86 2.88 2.90 9.17
C GLY A 86 4.10 2.15 9.67
N PHE A 87 4.33 0.92 9.23
CA PHE A 87 5.38 0.00 9.73
C PHE A 87 5.25 -0.39 11.21
N VAL A 88 4.16 -0.03 11.89
CA VAL A 88 3.93 -0.31 13.31
C VAL A 88 2.68 -1.15 13.56
N GLN A 89 1.78 -1.22 12.60
CA GLN A 89 0.54 -1.98 12.64
C GLN A 89 0.19 -2.51 11.24
N GLY A 90 -1.02 -3.07 11.07
CA GLY A 90 -1.42 -3.70 9.83
C GLY A 90 -0.94 -5.13 9.72
N SER A 91 -1.46 -5.84 8.75
CA SER A 91 -1.06 -7.22 8.45
C SER A 91 -1.53 -7.65 7.08
N ALA A 92 -0.87 -8.67 6.52
CA ALA A 92 -1.31 -9.33 5.29
C ALA A 92 -2.77 -9.82 5.34
N PHE A 93 -3.29 -10.16 6.53
CA PHE A 93 -4.70 -10.56 6.71
C PHE A 93 -5.65 -9.38 6.51
N GLU A 94 -5.32 -8.22 7.04
CA GLU A 94 -6.18 -7.05 7.00
C GLU A 94 -6.34 -6.52 5.58
N ASP A 95 -5.30 -6.60 4.77
CA ASP A 95 -5.30 -6.17 3.37
C ASP A 95 -5.95 -7.15 2.39
N LEU A 96 -6.48 -8.26 2.88
CA LEU A 96 -7.33 -9.13 2.07
C LEU A 96 -8.60 -8.43 1.54
N THR A 97 -9.00 -7.31 2.13
CA THR A 97 -10.07 -6.46 1.60
C THR A 97 -9.75 -5.90 0.21
N ILE A 98 -8.47 -5.68 -0.10
CA ILE A 98 -7.97 -5.23 -1.40
C ILE A 98 -7.40 -6.42 -2.20
N ALA A 99 -6.56 -7.24 -1.56
CA ALA A 99 -5.84 -8.31 -2.24
C ALA A 99 -6.77 -9.41 -2.78
N ALA A 100 -7.83 -9.79 -2.06
CA ALA A 100 -8.75 -10.83 -2.53
C ALA A 100 -9.53 -10.41 -3.80
N PRO A 101 -10.19 -9.23 -3.87
CA PRO A 101 -10.80 -8.77 -5.11
C PRO A 101 -9.78 -8.55 -6.23
N LEU A 102 -8.58 -8.04 -5.94
CA LEU A 102 -7.53 -7.86 -6.95
C LEU A 102 -7.08 -9.21 -7.53
N CYS A 103 -6.87 -10.23 -6.67
CA CYS A 103 -6.57 -11.61 -7.08
C CYS A 103 -7.65 -12.18 -8.02
N ALA A 104 -8.91 -12.02 -7.65
CA ALA A 104 -10.03 -12.51 -8.45
C ALA A 104 -10.16 -11.80 -9.81
N LEU A 105 -9.94 -10.49 -9.85
CA LEU A 105 -10.04 -9.67 -11.07
C LEU A 105 -8.87 -9.91 -12.02
N THR A 106 -7.66 -10.07 -11.49
CA THR A 106 -6.45 -10.29 -12.31
C THR A 106 -6.30 -11.75 -12.73
N GLY A 107 -6.83 -12.70 -11.95
CA GLY A 107 -6.58 -14.12 -12.12
C GLY A 107 -5.13 -14.53 -11.79
N ALA A 108 -4.36 -13.64 -11.16
CA ALA A 108 -2.99 -13.87 -10.74
C ALA A 108 -2.90 -14.23 -9.26
N LYS A 109 -1.91 -15.01 -8.91
CA LYS A 109 -1.53 -15.28 -7.53
C LYS A 109 -0.99 -14.00 -6.87
N ILE A 110 -1.33 -13.78 -5.59
CA ILE A 110 -0.79 -12.66 -4.80
C ILE A 110 -0.01 -13.20 -3.60
N ILE A 111 1.18 -12.69 -3.39
CA ILE A 111 2.04 -12.96 -2.23
C ILE A 111 2.09 -11.72 -1.35
N LEU A 112 1.67 -11.88 -0.09
CA LEU A 112 1.69 -10.81 0.93
C LEU A 112 2.67 -11.20 2.04
N PRO A 113 3.91 -10.67 2.04
CA PRO A 113 4.87 -10.92 3.11
C PRO A 113 4.39 -10.37 4.45
N LYS A 114 4.54 -11.15 5.51
CA LYS A 114 4.35 -10.70 6.89
C LYS A 114 5.67 -10.11 7.38
N TYR A 115 6.04 -8.96 6.86
CA TYR A 115 7.28 -8.30 7.23
C TYR A 115 7.25 -7.82 8.68
N ARG A 116 8.40 -7.75 9.34
CA ARG A 116 8.54 -7.32 10.73
C ARG A 116 8.15 -5.87 10.92
N LEU A 117 7.60 -5.57 12.09
CA LEU A 117 7.06 -4.25 12.45
C LEU A 117 7.86 -3.60 13.58
N ALA A 118 7.94 -2.30 13.54
CA ALA A 118 8.40 -1.47 14.64
C ALA A 118 7.28 -1.36 15.73
N PRO A 119 7.62 -1.05 16.96
CA PRO A 119 8.96 -0.73 17.47
C PRO A 119 9.82 -1.96 17.78
N GLU A 120 9.25 -3.18 17.72
CA GLU A 120 9.96 -4.42 18.05
C GLU A 120 11.16 -4.63 17.11
N ASP A 121 10.93 -4.38 15.81
CA ASP A 121 11.91 -4.52 14.75
C ASP A 121 11.90 -3.25 13.87
N PRO A 122 12.60 -2.19 14.28
CA PRO A 122 12.63 -0.94 13.52
C PRO A 122 13.38 -1.08 12.19
N TRP A 123 13.47 0.01 11.43
CA TRP A 123 14.27 0.05 10.21
C TRP A 123 15.70 -0.50 10.46
N PRO A 124 16.22 -1.40 9.60
CA PRO A 124 15.73 -1.76 8.25
C PRO A 124 14.92 -3.08 8.18
N ALA A 125 14.42 -3.64 9.29
CA ALA A 125 13.85 -4.98 9.35
C ALA A 125 12.76 -5.25 8.28
N ALA A 126 11.79 -4.35 8.13
CA ALA A 126 10.75 -4.49 7.11
C ALA A 126 11.32 -4.48 5.68
N VAL A 127 12.34 -3.64 5.43
CA VAL A 127 13.01 -3.56 4.12
C VAL A 127 13.77 -4.85 3.80
N GLU A 128 14.44 -5.44 4.79
CA GLU A 128 15.14 -6.72 4.62
C GLU A 128 14.18 -7.86 4.32
N ASP A 129 13.07 -7.95 5.08
CA ASP A 129 12.06 -8.99 4.87
C ASP A 129 11.37 -8.83 3.50
N GLY A 130 10.93 -7.60 3.18
CA GLY A 130 10.26 -7.30 1.91
C GLY A 130 11.15 -7.58 0.72
N PHE A 131 12.41 -7.16 0.78
CA PHE A 131 13.36 -7.37 -0.30
C PHE A 131 13.81 -8.82 -0.46
N ALA A 132 13.86 -9.61 0.64
CA ALA A 132 14.13 -11.04 0.55
C ALA A 132 13.05 -11.78 -0.27
N VAL A 133 11.78 -11.45 -0.05
CA VAL A 133 10.67 -12.01 -0.84
C VAL A 133 10.68 -11.46 -2.28
N TYR A 134 10.93 -10.16 -2.46
CA TYR A 134 11.08 -9.54 -3.78
C TYR A 134 12.11 -10.30 -4.64
N LYS A 135 13.31 -10.54 -4.13
CA LYS A 135 14.37 -11.27 -4.86
C LYS A 135 13.97 -12.68 -5.26
N ALA A 136 13.21 -13.37 -4.40
CA ALA A 136 12.75 -14.72 -4.71
C ALA A 136 11.73 -14.73 -5.86
N LEU A 137 10.96 -13.66 -6.04
CA LEU A 137 9.96 -13.52 -7.12
C LEU A 137 10.54 -12.94 -8.41
N ALA A 138 11.70 -12.27 -8.34
CA ALA A 138 12.27 -11.52 -9.47
C ALA A 138 12.80 -12.39 -10.63
N ASN A 139 12.79 -13.72 -10.50
CA ASN A 139 13.15 -14.65 -11.57
C ASN A 139 11.98 -14.94 -12.53
N GLU A 140 10.77 -14.56 -12.19
CA GLU A 140 9.56 -14.73 -12.97
C GLU A 140 8.87 -13.38 -13.18
N PRO A 141 8.01 -13.23 -14.20
CA PRO A 141 7.24 -11.99 -14.36
C PRO A 141 6.37 -11.71 -13.13
N PHE A 142 6.52 -10.52 -12.56
CA PHE A 142 5.70 -10.11 -11.41
C PHE A 142 5.36 -8.62 -11.47
N GLY A 143 4.22 -8.26 -10.88
CA GLY A 143 3.85 -6.89 -10.57
C GLY A 143 3.99 -6.62 -9.07
N ILE A 144 4.12 -5.36 -8.70
CA ILE A 144 4.21 -4.95 -7.29
C ILE A 144 3.08 -4.00 -6.91
N VAL A 145 2.49 -4.23 -5.76
CA VAL A 145 1.44 -3.38 -5.18
C VAL A 145 1.82 -3.04 -3.75
N GLY A 146 1.56 -1.83 -3.32
CA GLY A 146 1.77 -1.45 -1.92
C GLY A 146 0.87 -0.30 -1.53
N GLU A 147 0.33 -0.36 -0.31
CA GLU A 147 -0.49 0.72 0.21
C GLU A 147 0.19 1.42 1.38
N SER A 148 0.10 2.75 1.48
CA SER A 148 0.64 3.52 2.60
C SER A 148 2.13 3.21 2.87
N ALA A 149 2.48 2.68 4.05
CA ALA A 149 3.82 2.17 4.38
C ALA A 149 4.25 1.02 3.45
N GLY A 150 3.33 0.17 3.00
CA GLY A 150 3.61 -0.85 1.98
C GLY A 150 3.96 -0.24 0.63
N GLY A 151 3.41 0.92 0.28
CA GLY A 151 3.81 1.70 -0.88
C GLY A 151 5.24 2.22 -0.77
N ASN A 152 5.66 2.62 0.44
CA ASN A 152 7.07 2.92 0.72
C ASN A 152 7.95 1.69 0.51
N LEU A 153 7.55 0.55 1.09
CA LEU A 153 8.30 -0.69 0.99
C LEU A 153 8.42 -1.19 -0.46
N ALA A 154 7.38 -0.99 -1.28
CA ALA A 154 7.42 -1.28 -2.71
C ALA A 154 8.46 -0.41 -3.44
N LEU A 155 8.45 0.91 -3.19
CA LEU A 155 9.40 1.85 -3.77
C LEU A 155 10.84 1.57 -3.34
N SER A 156 11.08 1.40 -2.03
CA SER A 156 12.42 1.11 -1.51
C SER A 156 12.94 -0.24 -2.02
N SER A 157 12.08 -1.26 -2.14
CA SER A 157 12.46 -2.54 -2.74
C SER A 157 12.86 -2.41 -4.22
N MET A 158 12.12 -1.63 -5.01
CA MET A 158 12.46 -1.38 -6.41
C MET A 158 13.75 -0.54 -6.57
N LEU A 159 13.97 0.45 -5.71
CA LEU A 159 15.21 1.24 -5.71
C LEU A 159 16.42 0.36 -5.34
N ARG A 160 16.26 -0.51 -4.35
CA ARG A 160 17.29 -1.48 -3.97
C ARG A 160 17.54 -2.51 -5.08
N ALA A 161 16.49 -3.01 -5.73
CA ALA A 161 16.61 -3.91 -6.88
C ALA A 161 17.42 -3.27 -8.01
N LYS A 162 17.17 -1.98 -8.31
CA LYS A 162 17.98 -1.22 -9.27
C LYS A 162 19.45 -1.14 -8.86
N GLN A 163 19.75 -0.95 -7.56
CA GLN A 163 21.13 -0.88 -7.05
C GLN A 163 21.85 -2.24 -7.07
N GLU A 164 21.12 -3.33 -6.80
CA GLU A 164 21.64 -4.70 -6.76
C GLU A 164 21.50 -5.42 -8.12
N GLU A 165 21.08 -4.72 -9.19
CA GLU A 165 20.87 -5.27 -10.54
C GLU A 165 19.90 -6.45 -10.58
N VAL A 166 18.90 -6.46 -9.68
CA VAL A 166 17.80 -7.41 -9.64
C VAL A 166 16.67 -6.93 -10.56
N SER A 167 15.98 -7.86 -11.23
CA SER A 167 14.87 -7.54 -12.15
C SER A 167 13.80 -6.69 -11.48
N LEU A 168 13.32 -5.67 -12.21
CA LEU A 168 12.20 -4.83 -11.78
C LEU A 168 10.86 -5.50 -12.16
N PRO A 169 9.75 -5.19 -11.46
CA PRO A 169 8.43 -5.68 -11.81
C PRO A 169 7.97 -5.08 -13.15
N PHE A 170 7.07 -5.76 -13.86
CA PHE A 170 6.52 -5.23 -15.11
C PHE A 170 5.65 -3.98 -14.91
N ALA A 171 5.05 -3.79 -13.72
CA ALA A 171 4.30 -2.60 -13.32
C ALA A 171 4.27 -2.47 -11.80
N SER A 172 4.03 -1.25 -11.32
CA SER A 172 3.86 -0.93 -9.90
C SER A 172 2.56 -0.19 -9.64
N VAL A 173 1.91 -0.48 -8.51
CA VAL A 173 0.71 0.22 -8.03
C VAL A 173 0.93 0.66 -6.60
N LEU A 174 0.72 1.93 -6.33
CA LEU A 174 0.94 2.56 -5.04
C LEU A 174 -0.35 3.25 -4.58
N LEU A 175 -0.96 2.72 -3.53
CA LEU A 175 -2.21 3.26 -2.98
C LEU A 175 -1.83 4.18 -1.82
N SER A 176 -2.11 5.48 -1.96
CA SER A 176 -1.79 6.48 -0.93
C SER A 176 -0.37 6.33 -0.34
N PRO A 177 0.69 6.25 -1.15
CA PRO A 177 2.01 5.84 -0.69
C PRO A 177 2.61 6.81 0.33
N TRP A 178 3.12 6.28 1.46
CA TRP A 178 3.87 7.06 2.44
C TRP A 178 5.36 7.12 2.05
N CYS A 179 5.68 7.88 1.03
CA CYS A 179 7.01 7.88 0.40
C CYS A 179 7.99 8.91 0.96
N ASP A 180 7.55 9.77 1.89
CA ASP A 180 8.34 10.82 2.56
C ASP A 180 8.03 10.82 4.06
N LEU A 181 8.97 10.36 4.87
CA LEU A 181 8.85 10.28 6.33
C LEU A 181 9.42 11.51 7.04
N THR A 182 9.82 12.56 6.30
CA THR A 182 10.36 13.81 6.87
C THR A 182 9.27 14.73 7.41
N ASN A 183 7.99 14.39 7.23
CA ASN A 183 6.83 15.22 7.61
C ASN A 183 6.80 16.59 6.94
N SER A 184 7.36 16.72 5.73
CA SER A 184 7.47 17.97 4.98
C SER A 184 6.29 18.27 4.05
N SER A 185 5.28 17.39 4.01
CA SER A 185 4.17 17.44 3.05
C SER A 185 3.08 18.44 3.47
N ASP A 186 2.65 19.27 2.52
CA ASP A 186 1.63 20.30 2.73
C ASP A 186 0.28 19.73 3.20
N SER A 187 -0.18 18.64 2.56
CA SER A 187 -1.45 18.00 2.92
C SER A 187 -1.48 17.43 4.35
N GLN A 188 -0.34 17.07 4.93
CA GLN A 188 -0.27 16.63 6.32
C GLN A 188 -0.74 17.75 7.30
N LYS A 189 -0.59 19.00 6.91
CA LYS A 189 -1.11 20.14 7.66
C LYS A 189 -2.58 20.41 7.35
N PHE A 190 -2.96 20.45 6.07
CA PHE A 190 -4.29 20.92 5.66
C PHE A 190 -5.35 19.83 5.67
N ASN A 191 -4.97 18.57 5.53
CA ASN A 191 -5.90 17.43 5.62
C ASN A 191 -5.95 16.78 7.02
N ASN A 192 -5.15 17.27 7.97
CA ASN A 192 -5.26 16.82 9.37
C ASN A 192 -6.65 17.15 9.93
N GLY A 193 -7.35 16.14 10.43
CA GLY A 193 -8.76 16.27 10.87
C GLY A 193 -9.80 16.22 9.74
N ARG A 194 -9.38 16.15 8.47
CA ARG A 194 -10.26 15.94 7.30
C ARG A 194 -10.17 14.50 6.77
N ASP A 195 -9.03 13.86 6.95
CA ASP A 195 -8.85 12.43 6.71
C ASP A 195 -9.44 11.65 7.90
N PRO A 196 -10.43 10.76 7.67
CA PRO A 196 -11.07 10.02 8.76
C PRO A 196 -10.23 8.86 9.30
N THR A 197 -9.14 8.47 8.62
CA THR A 197 -8.34 7.28 8.93
C THR A 197 -6.94 7.59 9.43
N LEU A 198 -6.39 8.75 9.08
CA LEU A 198 -5.01 9.10 9.37
C LEU A 198 -4.89 10.53 9.91
N THR A 199 -4.10 10.71 10.98
CA THR A 199 -3.75 12.02 11.54
C THR A 199 -2.26 12.28 11.43
N THR A 200 -1.86 13.55 11.44
CA THR A 200 -0.44 13.94 11.44
C THR A 200 0.29 13.35 12.65
N LYS A 201 -0.35 13.42 13.84
CA LYS A 201 0.23 12.83 15.06
C LYS A 201 0.48 11.33 14.90
N ALA A 202 -0.50 10.60 14.40
CA ALA A 202 -0.38 9.15 14.18
C ALA A 202 0.73 8.80 13.20
N SER A 203 0.91 9.59 12.13
CA SER A 203 2.02 9.43 11.18
C SER A 203 3.37 9.70 11.82
N MET A 204 3.48 10.77 12.62
CA MET A 204 4.73 11.12 13.31
C MET A 204 5.13 10.09 14.36
N ASP A 205 4.19 9.59 15.16
CA ASP A 205 4.44 8.53 16.13
C ASP A 205 4.95 7.27 15.43
N ALA A 206 4.29 6.85 14.35
CA ALA A 206 4.70 5.69 13.56
C ALA A 206 6.10 5.89 12.93
N ALA A 207 6.36 7.06 12.34
CA ALA A 207 7.67 7.41 11.79
C ALA A 207 8.77 7.31 12.86
N SER A 208 8.53 7.86 14.04
CA SER A 208 9.49 7.83 15.15
C SER A 208 9.87 6.40 15.55
N HIS A 209 8.87 5.50 15.66
CA HIS A 209 9.12 4.09 16.00
C HIS A 209 9.87 3.34 14.89
N TYR A 210 9.50 3.60 13.62
CA TYR A 210 10.12 2.93 12.48
C TYR A 210 11.54 3.41 12.21
N ILE A 211 11.75 4.72 12.16
CA ILE A 211 13.04 5.34 11.80
C ILE A 211 14.08 5.14 12.91
N GLY A 212 13.65 5.19 14.17
CA GLY A 212 14.57 5.16 15.32
C GLY A 212 15.54 6.33 15.30
N LYS A 213 16.84 6.04 15.28
CA LYS A 213 17.92 7.06 15.28
C LYS A 213 18.46 7.39 13.87
N ASN A 214 17.85 6.83 12.82
CA ASN A 214 18.34 7.01 11.45
C ASN A 214 17.85 8.33 10.86
N ASP A 215 18.51 8.75 9.78
CA ASP A 215 18.14 9.98 9.04
C ASP A 215 16.83 9.72 8.26
N PRO A 216 15.74 10.48 8.54
CA PRO A 216 14.49 10.32 7.80
C PRO A 216 14.61 10.62 6.31
N SER A 217 15.65 11.36 5.87
CA SER A 217 15.90 11.65 4.45
C SER A 217 16.57 10.50 3.69
N ASN A 218 17.03 9.46 4.40
CA ASN A 218 17.61 8.27 3.77
C ASN A 218 16.65 7.70 2.72
N VAL A 219 17.19 7.40 1.52
CA VAL A 219 16.41 6.90 0.36
C VAL A 219 15.64 5.62 0.66
N MET A 220 16.14 4.75 1.53
CA MET A 220 15.44 3.52 1.93
C MET A 220 14.39 3.76 3.02
N ILE A 221 14.31 4.98 3.59
CA ILE A 221 13.31 5.42 4.55
C ILE A 221 12.29 6.33 3.85
N SER A 222 12.78 7.32 3.09
CA SER A 222 11.97 8.24 2.28
C SER A 222 12.29 8.08 0.79
N PRO A 223 11.73 7.05 0.14
CA PRO A 223 12.08 6.69 -1.23
C PRO A 223 11.73 7.73 -2.29
N ILE A 224 10.98 8.76 -1.97
CA ILE A 224 10.78 9.92 -2.85
C ILE A 224 12.11 10.60 -3.21
N ASN A 225 13.13 10.49 -2.35
CA ASN A 225 14.48 11.02 -2.57
C ASN A 225 15.35 10.11 -3.48
N GLY A 226 14.76 9.03 -3.99
CA GLY A 226 15.46 8.06 -4.84
C GLY A 226 15.79 8.60 -6.22
N SER A 227 16.73 7.94 -6.88
CA SER A 227 17.05 8.20 -8.28
C SER A 227 16.26 7.24 -9.19
N PHE A 228 15.29 7.77 -9.90
CA PHE A 228 14.47 7.05 -10.87
C PHE A 228 15.03 7.22 -12.30
N SER A 229 14.50 6.47 -13.25
CA SER A 229 14.83 6.58 -14.68
C SER A 229 13.68 6.00 -15.52
N ASP A 230 13.74 6.18 -16.83
CA ASP A 230 12.80 5.61 -17.81
C ASP A 230 12.71 4.07 -17.80
N ARG A 231 13.70 3.41 -17.17
CA ARG A 231 13.69 1.95 -16.95
C ARG A 231 12.88 1.53 -15.71
N PHE A 232 12.40 2.51 -14.91
CA PHE A 232 11.54 2.19 -13.78
C PHE A 232 10.17 1.72 -14.29
N PRO A 233 9.50 0.76 -13.62
CA PRO A 233 8.26 0.20 -14.14
C PRO A 233 7.16 1.25 -14.25
N PRO A 234 6.25 1.13 -15.22
CA PRO A 234 5.02 1.92 -15.24
C PRO A 234 4.37 1.90 -13.87
N CYS A 235 3.93 3.07 -13.39
CA CYS A 235 3.46 3.27 -12.03
C CYS A 235 2.05 3.87 -12.02
N MET A 236 1.08 3.18 -11.38
CA MET A 236 -0.20 3.78 -11.01
C MET A 236 -0.12 4.24 -9.55
N ILE A 237 -0.58 5.47 -9.29
CA ILE A 237 -0.70 6.02 -7.94
C ILE A 237 -2.16 6.39 -7.71
N THR A 238 -2.78 5.91 -6.62
CA THR A 238 -4.11 6.34 -6.19
C THR A 238 -4.01 7.15 -4.90
N THR A 239 -4.87 8.16 -4.73
CA THR A 239 -4.98 8.96 -3.51
C THR A 239 -6.33 9.69 -3.50
N GLY A 240 -6.72 10.26 -2.38
CA GLY A 240 -7.93 11.06 -2.23
C GLY A 240 -7.67 12.53 -1.97
N THR A 241 -8.62 13.43 -2.27
CA THR A 241 -8.46 14.87 -1.98
C THR A 241 -8.48 15.17 -0.48
N ARG A 242 -8.92 14.23 0.36
CA ARG A 242 -8.86 14.31 1.83
C ARG A 242 -7.69 13.53 2.43
N ASP A 243 -6.98 12.76 1.62
CA ASP A 243 -5.85 11.95 2.08
C ASP A 243 -4.76 12.82 2.70
N LEU A 244 -4.32 12.44 3.90
CA LEU A 244 -3.21 13.10 4.59
C LEU A 244 -1.93 13.08 3.75
N LEU A 245 -1.72 12.04 2.92
CA LEU A 245 -0.53 11.83 2.10
C LEU A 245 -0.70 12.31 0.64
N LEU A 246 -1.76 13.08 0.32
CA LEU A 246 -2.01 13.60 -1.02
C LEU A 246 -0.80 14.31 -1.63
N SER A 247 -0.17 15.24 -0.89
CA SER A 247 0.99 16.00 -1.40
C SER A 247 2.17 15.09 -1.74
N GLN A 248 2.42 14.05 -0.96
CA GLN A 248 3.49 13.08 -1.23
C GLN A 248 3.20 12.30 -2.51
N SER A 249 1.96 11.85 -2.69
CA SER A 249 1.52 11.13 -3.89
C SER A 249 1.68 11.97 -5.16
N VAL A 250 1.30 13.25 -5.08
CA VAL A 250 1.47 14.21 -6.20
C VAL A 250 2.94 14.49 -6.49
N ARG A 251 3.75 14.76 -5.45
CA ARG A 251 5.20 14.99 -5.60
C ARG A 251 5.90 13.77 -6.19
N LEU A 252 5.56 12.56 -5.70
CA LEU A 252 6.11 11.32 -6.24
C LEU A 252 5.77 11.15 -7.73
N ALA A 253 4.52 11.39 -8.12
CA ALA A 253 4.12 11.34 -9.52
C ALA A 253 4.90 12.32 -10.39
N THR A 254 5.19 13.53 -9.88
CA THR A 254 6.02 14.52 -10.58
C THR A 254 7.46 14.02 -10.73
N VAL A 255 8.09 13.57 -9.65
CA VAL A 255 9.48 13.06 -9.67
C VAL A 255 9.62 11.89 -10.63
N LEU A 256 8.66 10.95 -10.64
CA LEU A 256 8.68 9.81 -11.54
C LEU A 256 8.53 10.25 -13.01
N ARG A 257 7.60 11.16 -13.33
CA ARG A 257 7.40 11.69 -14.69
C ARG A 257 8.62 12.45 -15.20
N ASP A 258 9.21 13.28 -14.36
CA ASP A 258 10.44 14.03 -14.71
C ASP A 258 11.61 13.08 -14.96
N SER A 259 11.57 11.87 -14.42
CA SER A 259 12.55 10.81 -14.66
C SER A 259 12.21 9.91 -15.86
N GLY A 260 11.15 10.21 -16.62
CA GLY A 260 10.73 9.47 -17.80
C GLY A 260 9.84 8.26 -17.53
N VAL A 261 9.39 8.04 -16.28
CA VAL A 261 8.49 6.93 -15.92
C VAL A 261 7.07 7.21 -16.42
N ASN A 262 6.40 6.19 -16.96
CA ASN A 262 4.98 6.26 -17.29
C ASN A 262 4.14 6.23 -16.00
N VAL A 263 3.45 7.33 -15.67
CA VAL A 263 2.70 7.47 -14.41
C VAL A 263 1.23 7.78 -14.66
N ASP A 264 0.35 6.91 -14.16
CA ASP A 264 -1.10 7.16 -14.01
C ASP A 264 -1.39 7.59 -12.56
N LEU A 265 -1.62 8.87 -12.34
CA LEU A 265 -2.02 9.43 -11.04
C LEU A 265 -3.54 9.61 -11.00
N GLN A 266 -4.21 8.87 -10.12
CA GLN A 266 -5.65 8.93 -9.88
C GLN A 266 -5.96 9.61 -8.55
N VAL A 267 -6.45 10.85 -8.58
CA VAL A 267 -6.89 11.60 -7.40
C VAL A 267 -8.41 11.54 -7.31
N TRP A 268 -8.93 10.99 -6.22
CA TRP A 268 -10.36 10.74 -6.00
C TRP A 268 -10.98 11.83 -5.14
N GLU A 269 -11.96 12.54 -5.70
CA GLU A 269 -12.62 13.66 -5.01
C GLU A 269 -13.37 13.19 -3.75
N GLY A 270 -13.08 13.87 -2.63
CA GLY A 270 -13.72 13.64 -1.33
C GLY A 270 -13.28 12.36 -0.61
N LEU A 271 -12.43 11.52 -1.22
CA LEU A 271 -11.94 10.29 -0.62
C LEU A 271 -10.68 10.56 0.23
N TRP A 272 -10.34 9.60 1.08
CA TRP A 272 -9.31 9.69 2.12
C TRP A 272 -8.21 8.66 1.94
N HIS A 273 -7.32 8.57 2.89
CA HIS A 273 -6.18 7.67 2.90
C HIS A 273 -6.60 6.20 2.75
N VAL A 274 -6.12 5.53 1.70
CA VAL A 274 -6.41 4.12 1.37
C VAL A 274 -7.92 3.80 1.44
N PHE A 275 -8.74 4.63 0.78
CA PHE A 275 -10.19 4.42 0.74
C PHE A 275 -10.57 3.07 0.11
N GLU A 276 -9.71 2.45 -0.64
CA GLU A 276 -9.87 1.12 -1.23
C GLU A 276 -10.06 0.01 -0.18
N TRP A 277 -9.68 0.27 1.05
CA TRP A 277 -9.83 -0.66 2.17
C TRP A 277 -11.30 -0.85 2.62
N ASP A 278 -12.17 0.08 2.26
CA ASP A 278 -13.60 0.04 2.62
C ASP A 278 -14.44 -0.59 1.50
N ASP A 279 -14.81 -1.86 1.67
CA ASP A 279 -15.59 -2.66 0.73
C ASP A 279 -17.03 -2.16 0.49
N ARG A 280 -17.48 -1.16 1.25
CA ARG A 280 -18.79 -0.53 1.12
C ARG A 280 -18.80 0.60 0.10
N LEU A 281 -17.63 1.08 -0.33
CA LEU A 281 -17.48 2.21 -1.24
C LEU A 281 -17.53 1.77 -2.71
N PRO A 282 -18.43 2.32 -3.53
CA PRO A 282 -18.38 2.08 -4.97
C PRO A 282 -17.11 2.64 -5.62
N GLU A 283 -16.50 3.67 -5.03
CA GLU A 283 -15.20 4.19 -5.45
C GLU A 283 -14.08 3.17 -5.22
N ALA A 284 -14.07 2.47 -4.08
CA ALA A 284 -13.09 1.43 -3.80
C ALA A 284 -13.19 0.28 -4.83
N GLU A 285 -14.41 -0.20 -5.11
CA GLU A 285 -14.61 -1.23 -6.13
C GLU A 285 -14.12 -0.76 -7.52
N ARG A 286 -14.38 0.50 -7.88
CA ARG A 286 -13.94 1.09 -9.15
C ARG A 286 -12.42 1.25 -9.21
N SER A 287 -11.79 1.72 -8.11
CA SER A 287 -10.34 1.84 -8.01
C SER A 287 -9.65 0.49 -8.18
N ILE A 288 -10.11 -0.54 -7.47
CA ILE A 288 -9.55 -1.90 -7.58
C ILE A 288 -9.71 -2.46 -9.01
N LYS A 289 -10.84 -2.19 -9.70
CA LYS A 289 -11.00 -2.56 -11.11
C LYS A 289 -10.01 -1.84 -12.03
N ASN A 290 -9.77 -0.55 -11.81
CA ASN A 290 -8.77 0.22 -12.57
C ASN A 290 -7.36 -0.33 -12.35
N ILE A 291 -7.02 -0.64 -11.09
CA ILE A 291 -5.75 -1.27 -10.71
C ILE A 291 -5.57 -2.61 -11.43
N ALA A 292 -6.58 -3.47 -11.40
CA ALA A 292 -6.53 -4.77 -12.09
C ALA A 292 -6.32 -4.60 -13.60
N ALA A 293 -7.05 -3.67 -14.24
CA ALA A 293 -6.92 -3.39 -15.67
C ALA A 293 -5.53 -2.86 -16.02
N PHE A 294 -4.97 -1.96 -15.20
CA PHE A 294 -3.61 -1.43 -15.37
C PHE A 294 -2.56 -2.57 -15.30
N LEU A 295 -2.61 -3.40 -14.27
CA LEU A 295 -1.67 -4.51 -14.11
C LEU A 295 -1.75 -5.52 -15.26
N ILE A 296 -2.97 -5.89 -15.68
CA ILE A 296 -3.18 -6.81 -16.82
C ILE A 296 -2.60 -6.23 -18.11
N ASN A 297 -2.79 -4.94 -18.36
CA ASN A 297 -2.31 -4.28 -19.56
C ASN A 297 -0.79 -4.37 -19.70
N PHE A 298 -0.05 -4.14 -18.60
CA PHE A 298 1.41 -4.19 -18.63
C PHE A 298 2.00 -5.59 -18.47
N ALA A 299 1.24 -6.55 -17.94
CA ALA A 299 1.69 -7.94 -17.88
C ALA A 299 1.61 -8.67 -19.23
N LEU A 300 0.92 -8.11 -20.22
CA LEU A 300 0.74 -8.69 -21.55
C LEU A 300 1.70 -8.08 -22.60
N THR A 301 2.43 -7.06 -22.22
CA THR A 301 3.44 -6.38 -23.06
C THR A 301 4.85 -6.88 -22.75
#